data_f794a3199d1cda477a5d4e2b437ac663
#
_entry.id   f794a3199d1cda477a5d4e2b437ac663
#
_cell.length_a   1.000
_cell.length_b   1.000
_cell.length_c   1.000
_cell.angle_alpha   90.00
_cell.angle_beta   90.00
_cell.angle_gamma   90.00
#
_symmetry.space_group_name_H-M   'P 1'
#
loop_
_entity.id
_entity.type
_entity.pdbx_description
1 polymer ?
#
loop_
_entity_poly.entity_id
_entity_poly.type
_entity_poly.pdbx_seq_one_letter_code
_entity_poly.pdbx_strand_id
1 'polypeptide(L)'
;MATHLKNLSDFSHTTIPSAASYRFGIVMAQWNYEVTGALYQGAYDLLLKQGANPDNIISVTVPGSFELTAGADILLSKQNLDAVICLGCVIKGETPHFDYICAAVANGITNVGIKHNKPVVFGVLTTNDLLQAQERAGGKHGNKGEEAAATAILMSELQHNL
;
A
#
# COMPACT_ATOMS: atom_id res chain seq x y z
N MET A 1 10.84 2.52 -3.15
CA MET A 1 12.08 2.81 -3.88
C MET A 1 12.01 2.13 -5.24
N ALA A 2 12.44 2.80 -6.31
CA ALA A 2 12.30 2.27 -7.66
C ALA A 2 13.65 1.78 -8.16
N THR A 3 13.84 0.48 -8.27
CA THR A 3 14.93 -0.09 -9.06
C THR A 3 14.37 -1.19 -9.97
N HIS A 4 14.84 -1.23 -11.22
CA HIS A 4 14.37 -2.21 -12.20
C HIS A 4 14.97 -3.62 -11.99
N LEU A 5 15.86 -3.80 -11.02
CA LEU A 5 16.60 -5.03 -10.76
C LEU A 5 16.18 -5.77 -9.48
N LYS A 6 15.27 -5.21 -8.67
CA LYS A 6 14.80 -5.87 -7.44
C LYS A 6 13.40 -6.45 -7.62
N ASN A 7 13.21 -7.67 -7.14
CA ASN A 7 11.91 -8.28 -6.94
C ASN A 7 11.27 -7.65 -5.70
N LEU A 8 10.06 -7.10 -5.84
CA LEU A 8 9.30 -6.44 -4.76
C LEU A 8 8.86 -7.41 -3.66
N SER A 9 8.84 -8.71 -3.96
CA SER A 9 8.52 -9.78 -3.01
C SER A 9 9.76 -10.46 -2.42
N ASP A 10 10.97 -9.91 -2.66
CA ASP A 10 12.21 -10.45 -2.10
C ASP A 10 12.55 -9.77 -0.77
N PHE A 11 12.30 -10.51 0.32
CA PHE A 11 12.61 -10.11 1.68
C PHE A 11 13.81 -10.87 2.27
N SER A 12 14.65 -11.50 1.44
CA SER A 12 15.80 -12.33 1.88
C SER A 12 16.78 -11.58 2.79
N HIS A 13 16.83 -10.25 2.70
CA HIS A 13 17.70 -9.38 3.51
C HIS A 13 16.98 -8.67 4.66
N THR A 14 15.70 -8.99 4.91
CA THR A 14 14.88 -8.30 5.91
C THR A 14 14.09 -9.32 6.71
N THR A 15 14.32 -9.37 8.03
CA THR A 15 13.44 -10.12 8.93
C THR A 15 12.16 -9.33 9.13
N ILE A 16 11.02 -9.83 8.64
CA ILE A 16 9.71 -9.23 8.90
C ILE A 16 9.22 -9.79 10.24
N PRO A 17 8.92 -8.93 11.23
CA PRO A 17 8.42 -9.38 12.53
C PRO A 17 7.00 -9.94 12.43
N SER A 18 6.52 -10.54 13.52
CA SER A 18 5.13 -11.01 13.62
C SER A 18 4.15 -9.86 13.56
N ALA A 19 3.10 -10.02 12.78
CA ALA A 19 2.00 -9.05 12.66
C ALA A 19 0.82 -9.32 13.62
N ALA A 20 0.94 -10.32 14.50
CA ALA A 20 -0.16 -10.85 15.31
C ALA A 20 -0.78 -9.81 16.27
N SER A 21 -0.01 -8.88 16.78
CA SER A 21 -0.46 -7.85 17.72
C SER A 21 -0.99 -6.58 17.08
N TYR A 22 -0.84 -6.42 15.76
CA TYR A 22 -1.16 -5.18 15.06
C TYR A 22 -2.50 -5.21 14.35
N ARG A 23 -3.05 -4.01 14.15
CA ARG A 23 -4.30 -3.76 13.42
C ARG A 23 -3.99 -2.95 12.18
N PHE A 24 -4.40 -3.43 11.02
CA PHE A 24 -4.08 -2.82 9.73
C PHE A 24 -5.33 -2.31 9.02
N GLY A 25 -5.19 -1.16 8.36
CA GLY A 25 -6.14 -0.68 7.37
C GLY A 25 -5.60 -0.93 5.96
N ILE A 26 -6.46 -1.34 5.04
CA ILE A 26 -6.14 -1.39 3.61
C ILE A 26 -7.14 -0.52 2.86
N VAL A 27 -6.66 0.50 2.16
CA VAL A 27 -7.47 1.34 1.27
C VAL A 27 -7.07 1.03 -0.16
N MET A 28 -8.01 0.51 -0.97
CA MET A 28 -7.77 0.08 -2.34
C MET A 28 -8.56 0.93 -3.33
N ALA A 29 -7.89 1.45 -4.36
CA ALA A 29 -8.54 2.12 -5.47
C ALA A 29 -9.25 1.11 -6.39
N GLN A 30 -10.50 1.40 -6.79
CA GLN A 30 -11.27 0.57 -7.73
C GLN A 30 -10.78 0.73 -9.17
N TRP A 31 -10.30 1.91 -9.53
CA TRP A 31 -9.75 2.15 -10.86
C TRP A 31 -8.51 1.28 -11.10
N ASN A 32 -8.43 0.66 -12.28
CA ASN A 32 -7.43 -0.36 -12.62
C ASN A 32 -7.51 -1.62 -11.72
N TYR A 33 -8.72 -2.10 -11.45
CA TYR A 33 -8.99 -3.19 -10.51
C TYR A 33 -8.19 -4.48 -10.79
N GLU A 34 -7.92 -4.82 -12.04
CA GLU A 34 -7.08 -5.98 -12.38
C GLU A 34 -5.67 -5.90 -11.77
N VAL A 35 -5.15 -4.68 -11.58
CA VAL A 35 -3.86 -4.43 -10.94
C VAL A 35 -4.04 -4.25 -9.43
N THR A 36 -4.94 -3.36 -9.01
CA THR A 36 -5.12 -3.04 -7.58
C THR A 36 -5.66 -4.21 -6.78
N GLY A 37 -6.49 -5.07 -7.37
CA GLY A 37 -6.95 -6.33 -6.76
C GLY A 37 -5.80 -7.32 -6.53
N ALA A 38 -4.85 -7.42 -7.47
CA ALA A 38 -3.66 -8.23 -7.30
C ALA A 38 -2.71 -7.66 -6.22
N LEU A 39 -2.59 -6.33 -6.14
CA LEU A 39 -1.86 -5.67 -5.04
C LEU A 39 -2.51 -5.96 -3.69
N TYR A 40 -3.85 -5.87 -3.63
CA TYR A 40 -4.61 -6.16 -2.42
C TYR A 40 -4.38 -7.60 -1.96
N GLN A 41 -4.50 -8.57 -2.86
CA GLN A 41 -4.29 -9.97 -2.54
C GLN A 41 -2.88 -10.20 -1.99
N GLY A 42 -1.85 -9.66 -2.65
CA GLY A 42 -0.47 -9.77 -2.18
C GLY A 42 -0.26 -9.16 -0.78
N ALA A 43 -0.84 -7.98 -0.53
CA ALA A 43 -0.75 -7.34 0.78
C ALA A 43 -1.47 -8.16 1.86
N TYR A 44 -2.70 -8.60 1.60
CA TYR A 44 -3.51 -9.35 2.53
C TYR A 44 -2.86 -10.70 2.88
N ASP A 45 -2.39 -11.44 1.87
CA ASP A 45 -1.74 -12.74 2.06
C ASP A 45 -0.44 -12.61 2.86
N LEU A 46 0.35 -11.57 2.63
CA LEU A 46 1.56 -11.34 3.41
C LEU A 46 1.24 -11.02 4.88
N LEU A 47 0.24 -10.18 5.16
CA LEU A 47 -0.20 -9.91 6.53
C LEU A 47 -0.60 -11.19 7.25
N LEU A 48 -1.41 -12.04 6.62
CA LEU A 48 -1.79 -13.34 7.19
C LEU A 48 -0.60 -14.27 7.40
N LYS A 49 0.30 -14.34 6.42
CA LYS A 49 1.54 -15.14 6.49
C LYS A 49 2.42 -14.73 7.67
N GLN A 50 2.42 -13.44 8.02
CA GLN A 50 3.14 -12.91 9.18
C GLN A 50 2.34 -12.99 10.49
N GLY A 51 1.18 -13.65 10.48
CA GLY A 51 0.39 -13.95 11.67
C GLY A 51 -0.66 -12.90 12.04
N ALA A 52 -0.96 -11.93 11.19
CA ALA A 52 -2.04 -10.97 11.45
C ALA A 52 -3.39 -11.71 11.58
N ASN A 53 -4.19 -11.34 12.58
CA ASN A 53 -5.55 -11.83 12.70
C ASN A 53 -6.42 -11.18 11.61
N PRO A 54 -7.16 -11.96 10.78
CA PRO A 54 -8.09 -11.42 9.78
C PRO A 54 -9.06 -10.35 10.34
N ASP A 55 -9.54 -10.51 11.56
CA ASP A 55 -10.45 -9.57 12.23
C ASP A 55 -9.78 -8.23 12.55
N ASN A 56 -8.45 -8.16 12.50
CA ASN A 56 -7.65 -6.97 12.69
C ASN A 56 -7.25 -6.29 11.37
N ILE A 57 -7.73 -6.79 10.22
CA ILE A 57 -7.48 -6.21 8.91
C ILE A 57 -8.77 -5.58 8.38
N ILE A 58 -8.84 -4.26 8.38
CA ILE A 58 -10.02 -3.52 7.90
C ILE A 58 -9.75 -3.02 6.48
N SER A 59 -10.52 -3.51 5.52
CA SER A 59 -10.37 -3.15 4.11
C SER A 59 -11.52 -2.29 3.62
N VAL A 60 -11.20 -1.22 2.90
CA VAL A 60 -12.18 -0.34 2.23
C VAL A 60 -11.75 -0.06 0.81
N THR A 61 -12.72 0.25 -0.05
CA THR A 61 -12.46 0.66 -1.43
C THR A 61 -12.81 2.13 -1.64
N VAL A 62 -12.04 2.78 -2.51
CA VAL A 62 -12.26 4.16 -2.97
C VAL A 62 -12.30 4.20 -4.51
N PRO A 63 -12.93 5.22 -5.13
CA PRO A 63 -13.09 5.25 -6.59
C PRO A 63 -11.77 5.19 -7.37
N GLY A 64 -10.79 5.99 -6.99
CA GLY A 64 -9.51 6.08 -7.68
C GLY A 64 -8.34 6.33 -6.74
N SER A 65 -7.13 6.41 -7.31
CA SER A 65 -5.91 6.62 -6.51
C SER A 65 -5.93 7.98 -5.80
N PHE A 66 -6.55 9.01 -6.35
CA PHE A 66 -6.65 10.33 -5.73
C PHE A 66 -7.39 10.28 -4.38
N GLU A 67 -8.43 9.46 -4.27
CA GLU A 67 -9.24 9.30 -3.07
C GLU A 67 -8.60 8.43 -1.98
N LEU A 68 -7.44 7.78 -2.25
CA LEU A 68 -6.70 7.02 -1.25
C LEU A 68 -6.35 7.84 -0.02
N THR A 69 -5.98 9.11 -0.22
CA THR A 69 -5.68 10.05 0.86
C THR A 69 -6.88 10.24 1.80
N ALA A 70 -8.05 10.54 1.23
CA ALA A 70 -9.26 10.73 2.01
C ALA A 70 -9.71 9.41 2.68
N GLY A 71 -9.60 8.29 1.97
CA GLY A 71 -9.91 6.97 2.51
C GLY A 71 -9.04 6.60 3.72
N ALA A 72 -7.75 6.87 3.65
CA ALA A 72 -6.82 6.64 4.77
C ALA A 72 -7.12 7.55 5.96
N ASP A 73 -7.39 8.83 5.72
CA ASP A 73 -7.74 9.80 6.77
C ASP A 73 -9.04 9.42 7.50
N ILE A 74 -10.08 9.03 6.74
CA ILE A 74 -11.36 8.57 7.29
C ILE A 74 -11.14 7.30 8.12
N LEU A 75 -10.37 6.35 7.61
CA LEU A 75 -10.15 5.07 8.28
C LEU A 75 -9.42 5.25 9.61
N LEU A 76 -8.34 6.03 9.62
CA LEU A 76 -7.58 6.37 10.84
C LEU A 76 -8.39 7.19 11.84
N SER A 77 -9.32 8.03 11.37
CA SER A 77 -10.19 8.82 12.24
C SER A 77 -11.26 7.98 12.94
N LYS A 78 -11.63 6.83 12.37
CA LYS A 78 -12.74 5.99 12.85
C LYS A 78 -12.31 4.68 13.48
N GLN A 79 -11.11 4.23 13.23
CA GLN A 79 -10.59 2.94 13.66
C GLN A 79 -9.26 3.10 14.40
N ASN A 80 -9.07 2.29 15.44
CA ASN A 80 -7.77 2.21 16.10
C ASN A 80 -6.87 1.25 15.32
N LEU A 81 -6.02 1.79 14.47
CA LEU A 81 -5.10 1.06 13.59
C LEU A 81 -3.65 1.40 13.91
N ASP A 82 -2.76 0.44 13.65
CA ASP A 82 -1.32 0.63 13.81
C ASP A 82 -0.67 1.12 12.51
N ALA A 83 -1.22 0.74 11.35
CA ALA A 83 -0.81 1.27 10.06
C ALA A 83 -1.96 1.21 9.04
N VAL A 84 -1.86 2.02 7.97
CA VAL A 84 -2.74 1.96 6.80
C VAL A 84 -1.90 1.75 5.54
N ILE A 85 -2.36 0.84 4.68
CA ILE A 85 -1.77 0.54 3.38
C ILE A 85 -2.67 1.12 2.29
N CYS A 86 -2.15 2.03 1.48
CA CYS A 86 -2.85 2.62 0.35
C CYS A 86 -2.43 1.92 -0.94
N LEU A 87 -3.35 1.23 -1.60
CA LEU A 87 -3.10 0.46 -2.82
C LEU A 87 -3.78 1.12 -4.02
N GLY A 88 -2.98 1.50 -5.00
CA GLY A 88 -3.46 2.17 -6.20
C GLY A 88 -2.59 1.90 -7.42
N CYS A 89 -3.10 2.31 -8.58
CA CYS A 89 -2.38 2.23 -9.83
C CYS A 89 -2.72 3.43 -10.71
N VAL A 90 -1.72 4.22 -11.07
CA VAL A 90 -1.82 5.35 -11.99
C VAL A 90 -0.99 5.01 -13.22
N ILE A 91 -1.65 4.91 -14.38
CA ILE A 91 -1.01 4.65 -15.67
C ILE A 91 -0.97 5.94 -16.46
N LYS A 92 0.18 6.25 -17.05
CA LYS A 92 0.41 7.48 -17.78
C LYS A 92 -0.47 7.55 -19.02
N GLY A 93 -1.29 8.61 -19.11
CA GLY A 93 -2.09 8.95 -20.28
C GLY A 93 -1.44 10.03 -21.13
N GLU A 94 -2.21 10.60 -22.05
CA GLU A 94 -1.73 11.63 -23.01
C GLU A 94 -1.60 13.02 -22.39
N THR A 95 -2.23 13.26 -21.26
CA THR A 95 -2.29 14.59 -20.62
C THR A 95 -1.44 14.65 -19.35
N PRO A 96 -1.10 15.85 -18.84
CA PRO A 96 -0.37 16.01 -17.57
C PRO A 96 -1.11 15.50 -16.32
N HIS A 97 -2.33 14.98 -16.47
CA HIS A 97 -3.15 14.47 -15.36
C HIS A 97 -2.39 13.44 -14.50
N PHE A 98 -1.59 12.58 -15.13
CA PHE A 98 -0.73 11.61 -14.45
C PHE A 98 0.17 12.27 -13.39
N ASP A 99 0.85 13.36 -13.77
CA ASP A 99 1.82 14.03 -12.90
C ASP A 99 1.12 14.67 -11.68
N TYR A 100 -0.04 15.29 -11.91
CA TYR A 100 -0.85 15.88 -10.84
C TYR A 100 -1.38 14.82 -9.87
N ILE A 101 -1.91 13.71 -10.37
CA ILE A 101 -2.42 12.62 -9.52
C ILE A 101 -1.28 12.01 -8.72
N CYS A 102 -0.17 11.64 -9.35
CA CYS A 102 0.97 11.04 -8.65
C CYS A 102 1.50 11.96 -7.54
N ALA A 103 1.68 13.26 -7.83
CA ALA A 103 2.14 14.23 -6.86
C ALA A 103 1.15 14.43 -5.70
N ALA A 104 -0.14 14.59 -6.01
CA ALA A 104 -1.18 14.79 -5.02
C ALA A 104 -1.31 13.59 -4.07
N VAL A 105 -1.32 12.37 -4.61
CA VAL A 105 -1.43 11.12 -3.83
C VAL A 105 -0.21 10.93 -2.93
N ALA A 106 1.00 11.13 -3.44
CA ALA A 106 2.22 10.98 -2.66
C ALA A 106 2.26 11.97 -1.49
N ASN A 107 2.02 13.25 -1.76
CA ASN A 107 1.96 14.29 -0.74
C ASN A 107 0.81 14.05 0.26
N GLY A 108 -0.36 13.68 -0.25
CA GLY A 108 -1.54 13.44 0.58
C GLY A 108 -1.33 12.29 1.56
N ILE A 109 -0.86 11.14 1.12
CA ILE A 109 -0.56 9.97 1.97
C ILE A 109 0.47 10.33 3.04
N THR A 110 1.54 11.04 2.68
CA THR A 110 2.55 11.53 3.63
C THR A 110 1.91 12.41 4.72
N ASN A 111 1.08 13.37 4.32
CA ASN A 111 0.44 14.30 5.25
C ASN A 111 -0.55 13.60 6.19
N VAL A 112 -1.28 12.59 5.71
CA VAL A 112 -2.18 11.78 6.57
C VAL A 112 -1.38 11.04 7.63
N GLY A 113 -0.25 10.43 7.25
CA GLY A 113 0.64 9.76 8.20
C GLY A 113 1.14 10.71 9.30
N ILE A 114 1.59 11.91 8.93
CA ILE A 114 2.04 12.93 9.86
C ILE A 114 0.89 13.41 10.76
N LYS A 115 -0.29 13.69 10.18
CA LYS A 115 -1.48 14.17 10.92
C LYS A 115 -1.90 13.21 12.02
N HIS A 116 -1.89 11.90 11.74
CA HIS A 116 -2.34 10.88 12.69
C HIS A 116 -1.19 10.29 13.53
N ASN A 117 0.06 10.66 13.26
CA ASN A 117 1.24 10.02 13.84
C ASN A 117 1.19 8.49 13.69
N LYS A 118 0.83 8.03 12.50
CA LYS A 118 0.71 6.61 12.15
C LYS A 118 1.36 6.31 10.80
N PRO A 119 1.96 5.13 10.61
CA PRO A 119 2.43 4.70 9.30
C PRO A 119 1.29 4.65 8.29
N VAL A 120 1.42 5.41 7.20
CA VAL A 120 0.54 5.32 6.02
C VAL A 120 1.41 5.00 4.82
N VAL A 121 1.24 3.78 4.30
CA VAL A 121 2.16 3.19 3.33
C VAL A 121 1.69 3.44 1.90
N PHE A 122 2.61 3.95 1.07
CA PHE A 122 2.38 4.23 -0.34
C PHE A 122 2.59 2.96 -1.19
N GLY A 123 1.54 2.15 -1.33
CA GLY A 123 1.48 0.98 -2.21
C GLY A 123 0.90 1.31 -3.60
N VAL A 124 1.28 2.47 -4.16
CA VAL A 124 0.73 2.96 -5.43
C VAL A 124 1.74 2.76 -6.56
N LEU A 125 1.31 2.09 -7.61
CA LEU A 125 2.07 1.97 -8.85
C LEU A 125 1.85 3.21 -9.72
N THR A 126 2.96 3.74 -10.26
CA THR A 126 2.98 4.86 -11.20
C THR A 126 3.76 4.42 -12.43
N THR A 127 3.07 4.00 -13.49
CA THR A 127 3.66 3.29 -14.63
C THR A 127 3.34 3.98 -15.95
N ASN A 128 4.17 3.74 -16.97
CA ASN A 128 3.94 4.28 -18.30
C ASN A 128 2.82 3.54 -19.05
N ASP A 129 2.65 2.25 -18.76
CA ASP A 129 1.69 1.38 -19.41
C ASP A 129 1.16 0.30 -18.45
N LEU A 130 0.16 -0.44 -18.91
CA LEU A 130 -0.48 -1.50 -18.15
C LEU A 130 0.48 -2.68 -17.90
N LEU A 131 1.32 -3.04 -18.86
CA LEU A 131 2.26 -4.15 -18.72
C LEU A 131 3.23 -3.91 -17.55
N GLN A 132 3.78 -2.70 -17.45
CA GLN A 132 4.64 -2.32 -16.33
C GLN A 132 3.92 -2.44 -14.97
N ALA A 133 2.62 -2.14 -14.93
CA ALA A 133 1.82 -2.28 -13.73
C ALA A 133 1.62 -3.77 -13.36
N GLN A 134 1.22 -4.59 -14.32
CA GLN A 134 1.03 -6.04 -14.13
C GLN A 134 2.32 -6.73 -13.68
N GLU A 135 3.47 -6.36 -14.26
CA GLU A 135 4.78 -6.89 -13.87
C GLU A 135 5.16 -6.62 -12.41
N ARG A 136 4.53 -5.61 -11.76
CA ARG A 136 4.74 -5.20 -10.36
C ARG A 136 3.56 -5.53 -9.45
N ALA A 137 2.56 -6.19 -10.00
CA ALA A 137 1.38 -6.68 -9.27
C ALA A 137 1.34 -8.22 -9.21
N GLY A 138 2.50 -8.86 -9.07
CA GLY A 138 2.67 -10.31 -9.04
C GLY A 138 3.34 -10.90 -10.29
N GLY A 139 3.79 -10.05 -11.25
CA GLY A 139 4.57 -10.48 -12.40
C GLY A 139 6.07 -10.58 -12.10
N LYS A 140 6.91 -10.39 -13.12
CA LYS A 140 8.36 -10.61 -13.05
C LYS A 140 9.12 -9.78 -12.01
N HIS A 141 8.53 -8.65 -11.58
CA HIS A 141 9.12 -7.76 -10.57
C HIS A 141 8.55 -7.98 -9.16
N GLY A 142 7.73 -9.02 -8.95
CA GLY A 142 7.07 -9.28 -7.67
C GLY A 142 5.80 -8.44 -7.48
N ASN A 143 5.37 -8.28 -6.24
CA ASN A 143 4.11 -7.64 -5.90
C ASN A 143 4.33 -6.42 -4.97
N LYS A 144 3.97 -5.22 -5.45
CA LYS A 144 4.05 -3.97 -4.67
C LYS A 144 3.15 -3.99 -3.43
N GLY A 145 2.08 -4.77 -3.44
CA GLY A 145 1.22 -4.97 -2.28
C GLY A 145 1.95 -5.72 -1.16
N GLU A 146 2.70 -6.77 -1.48
CA GLU A 146 3.54 -7.47 -0.51
C GLU A 146 4.60 -6.54 0.10
N GLU A 147 5.30 -5.75 -0.73
CA GLU A 147 6.27 -4.76 -0.25
C GLU A 147 5.60 -3.75 0.70
N ALA A 148 4.41 -3.27 0.35
CA ALA A 148 3.66 -2.33 1.17
C ALA A 148 3.22 -2.95 2.51
N ALA A 149 2.78 -4.20 2.53
CA ALA A 149 2.42 -4.91 3.76
C ALA A 149 3.64 -5.14 4.65
N ALA A 150 4.78 -5.58 4.09
CA ALA A 150 6.03 -5.71 4.83
C ALA A 150 6.45 -4.37 5.46
N THR A 151 6.34 -3.28 4.69
CA THR A 151 6.64 -1.93 5.17
C THR A 151 5.72 -1.53 6.32
N ALA A 152 4.41 -1.84 6.22
CA ALA A 152 3.45 -1.53 7.28
C ALA A 152 3.79 -2.26 8.59
N ILE A 153 4.16 -3.55 8.52
CA ILE A 153 4.57 -4.32 9.70
C ILE A 153 5.82 -3.73 10.32
N LEU A 154 6.86 -3.47 9.53
CA LEU A 154 8.13 -2.92 10.01
C LEU A 154 7.96 -1.55 10.65
N MET A 155 7.12 -0.70 10.09
CA MET A 155 6.86 0.64 10.64
C MET A 155 5.97 0.59 11.89
N SER A 156 5.03 -0.36 11.98
CA SER A 156 4.26 -0.61 13.21
C SER A 156 5.16 -1.09 14.34
N GLU A 157 6.05 -2.03 14.04
CA GLU A 157 7.06 -2.52 15.00
C GLU A 157 7.99 -1.40 15.49
N LEU A 158 8.48 -0.56 14.56
CA LEU A 158 9.31 0.60 14.91
C LEU A 158 8.58 1.54 15.88
N GLN A 159 7.32 1.88 15.57
CA GLN A 159 6.52 2.79 16.39
C GLN A 159 6.18 2.20 17.76
N HIS A 160 6.02 0.88 17.85
CA HIS A 160 5.70 0.20 19.10
C HIS A 160 6.90 0.11 20.05
N ASN A 161 8.12 0.03 19.50
CA ASN A 161 9.35 -0.17 20.26
C ASN A 161 10.05 1.14 20.67
N LEU A 162 9.52 2.31 20.28
CA LEU A 162 10.02 3.65 20.64
C LEU A 162 9.07 4.35 21.62
#